data_caa73994134f1c4b12a1a5db1bebe8ef
#
_entry.id   caa73994134f1c4b12a1a5db1bebe8ef
#
_cell.length_a   1.000
_cell.length_b   1.000
_cell.length_c   1.000
_cell.angle_alpha   90.00
_cell.angle_beta   90.00
_cell.angle_gamma   90.00
#
_symmetry.space_group_name_H-M   'P 1'
#
loop_
_entity.id
_entity.type
_entity.pdbx_description
1 polymer ?
#
loop_
_entity_poly.entity_id
_entity_poly.type
_entity_poly.pdbx_seq_one_letter_code
_entity_poly.pdbx_strand_id
1 'polypeptide(L)'
;MYKITWDKETGGVLLHSRIVDGTLGTSPRPVFWEELDLLKLNELGWKYPHCEEPLLWAINKQYWYRGELVFEAKGANIYDEATVVFLPGMEALKLKPVNVKKMLENTKEYMFLLESEAIEFIHETYIQYAGARKSVQGVAANQLDYEALAARAEKKSKTKMAIVKEDCDSFEIVPLDKAEEQGRKIYQTTKIDKFLASFSGGKDSQVVLDLCTRAIPSTDFEVIYSDTGYELPPSLSLYEDVQKHYKELYPDLKFSVARNHESVLNYWDKIGTPSDTHRWCCSIMKTAPLYRGLKQDGTNKQAKVLTFDGVRAE
;
A
#
# COMPACT_ATOMS: atom_id res chain seq x y z
N MET A 1 19.38 -3.34 0.88
CA MET A 1 19.29 -2.77 2.24
C MET A 1 19.21 -1.27 2.10
N TYR A 2 18.23 -0.63 2.74
CA TYR A 2 18.16 0.82 2.78
C TYR A 2 19.34 1.37 3.58
N LYS A 3 19.96 2.45 3.09
CA LYS A 3 20.93 3.18 3.89
C LYS A 3 20.17 3.93 4.99
N ILE A 4 20.49 3.63 6.25
CA ILE A 4 19.90 4.25 7.43
C ILE A 4 20.77 5.42 7.87
N THR A 5 20.18 6.59 8.07
CA THR A 5 20.83 7.74 8.71
C THR A 5 20.07 8.10 9.97
N TRP A 6 20.78 8.14 11.08
CA TRP A 6 20.24 8.50 12.38
C TRP A 6 20.35 10.01 12.61
N ASP A 7 19.23 10.63 12.92
CA ASP A 7 19.22 12.01 13.39
C ASP A 7 19.32 12.02 14.92
N LYS A 8 20.53 12.29 15.43
CA LYS A 8 20.78 12.31 16.87
C LYS A 8 20.04 13.45 17.59
N GLU A 9 19.73 14.54 16.91
CA GLU A 9 19.06 15.70 17.48
C GLU A 9 17.58 15.41 17.73
N THR A 10 16.88 14.95 16.73
CA THR A 10 15.45 14.62 16.84
C THR A 10 15.19 13.23 17.41
N GLY A 11 16.18 12.34 17.33
CA GLY A 11 16.03 10.91 17.62
C GLY A 11 15.36 10.14 16.49
N GLY A 12 15.15 10.76 15.35
CA GLY A 12 14.53 10.18 14.17
C GLY A 12 15.47 9.30 13.34
N VAL A 13 14.90 8.66 12.32
CA VAL A 13 15.62 7.84 11.37
C VAL A 13 15.16 8.16 9.95
N LEU A 14 16.11 8.27 9.02
CA LEU A 14 15.86 8.48 7.61
C LEU A 14 16.33 7.27 6.82
N LEU A 15 15.47 6.79 5.92
CA LEU A 15 15.77 5.72 4.99
C LEU A 15 16.07 6.33 3.63
N HIS A 16 17.24 5.99 3.08
CA HIS A 16 17.62 6.42 1.73
C HIS A 16 17.29 5.30 0.74
N SER A 17 16.74 5.67 -0.41
CA SER A 17 16.23 4.76 -1.45
C SER A 17 17.29 3.85 -2.12
N ARG A 18 18.56 4.00 -1.77
CA ARG A 18 19.63 3.20 -2.38
C ARG A 18 19.77 1.86 -1.69
N ILE A 19 19.38 0.81 -2.38
CA ILE A 19 19.69 -0.58 -1.98
C ILE A 19 21.18 -0.80 -2.19
N VAL A 20 21.90 -1.07 -1.10
CA VAL A 20 23.30 -1.50 -1.16
C VAL A 20 23.31 -2.99 -0.88
N ASP A 21 23.74 -3.76 -1.88
CA ASP A 21 23.92 -5.22 -1.84
C ASP A 21 22.72 -6.07 -1.37
N GLY A 22 22.28 -6.96 -2.24
CA GLY A 22 21.35 -8.06 -2.22
C GLY A 22 20.85 -8.74 -0.93
N THR A 23 21.00 -8.12 0.22
CA THR A 23 20.44 -8.59 1.49
C THR A 23 19.15 -7.82 1.77
N LEU A 24 18.07 -8.54 1.97
CA LEU A 24 16.79 -8.04 2.49
C LEU A 24 17.04 -7.24 3.78
N GLY A 25 17.12 -5.92 3.66
CA GLY A 25 17.33 -5.04 4.79
C GLY A 25 16.02 -4.79 5.52
N THR A 26 15.99 -5.14 6.79
CA THR A 26 14.87 -4.81 7.65
C THR A 26 14.89 -3.32 7.94
N SER A 27 13.80 -2.63 7.60
CA SER A 27 13.62 -1.22 7.94
C SER A 27 13.47 -1.06 9.46
N PRO A 28 14.05 -0.01 10.07
CA PRO A 28 13.76 0.33 11.46
C PRO A 28 12.27 0.56 11.65
N ARG A 29 11.68 -0.04 12.68
CA ARG A 29 10.32 0.23 13.10
C ARG A 29 10.30 1.10 14.36
N PRO A 30 9.31 1.98 14.53
CA PRO A 30 9.16 2.74 15.75
C PRO A 30 8.81 1.81 16.93
N VAL A 31 9.29 2.16 18.11
CA VAL A 31 9.02 1.47 19.38
C VAL A 31 8.41 2.48 20.33
N PHE A 32 7.25 2.14 20.87
CA PHE A 32 6.48 2.95 21.80
C PHE A 32 6.58 2.41 23.22
N TRP A 33 6.08 3.18 24.17
CA TRP A 33 6.18 2.86 25.60
C TRP A 33 5.51 1.52 25.95
N GLU A 34 4.45 1.13 25.26
CA GLU A 34 3.74 -0.14 25.48
C GLU A 34 4.65 -1.35 25.30
N GLU A 35 5.49 -1.32 24.28
CA GLU A 35 6.47 -2.39 24.02
C GLU A 35 7.57 -2.41 25.09
N LEU A 36 7.97 -1.24 25.58
CA LEU A 36 8.98 -1.15 26.64
C LEU A 36 8.44 -1.67 27.98
N ASP A 37 7.15 -1.44 28.26
CA ASP A 37 6.47 -1.99 29.42
C ASP A 37 6.33 -3.52 29.33
N LEU A 38 6.00 -4.05 28.14
CA LEU A 38 5.98 -5.48 27.87
C LEU A 38 7.35 -6.14 28.09
N LEU A 39 8.43 -5.42 27.75
CA LEU A 39 9.80 -5.86 28.01
C LEU A 39 10.27 -5.60 29.46
N LYS A 40 9.40 -5.05 30.32
CA LYS A 40 9.65 -4.75 31.73
C LYS A 40 10.85 -3.81 31.95
N LEU A 41 11.13 -2.90 31.00
CA LEU A 41 12.30 -2.01 31.11
C LEU A 41 12.20 -1.00 32.24
N ASN A 42 10.99 -0.60 32.64
CA ASN A 42 10.72 0.20 33.83
C ASN A 42 11.19 -0.48 35.12
N GLU A 43 11.02 -1.81 35.23
CA GLU A 43 11.48 -2.62 36.35
C GLU A 43 13.02 -2.77 36.33
N LEU A 44 13.62 -2.73 35.15
CA LEU A 44 15.06 -2.83 34.94
C LEU A 44 15.80 -1.48 35.09
N GLY A 45 15.08 -0.42 35.51
CA GLY A 45 15.68 0.87 35.83
C GLY A 45 15.63 1.95 34.76
N TRP A 46 15.02 1.64 33.60
CA TRP A 46 14.81 2.64 32.54
C TRP A 46 13.67 3.60 32.89
N LYS A 47 13.81 4.87 32.45
CA LYS A 47 12.80 5.91 32.66
C LYS A 47 12.37 6.47 31.31
N TYR A 48 11.07 6.42 31.02
CA TYR A 48 10.50 6.94 29.79
C TYR A 48 9.07 7.47 30.02
N PRO A 49 8.63 8.46 29.25
CA PRO A 49 7.25 8.94 29.28
C PRO A 49 6.31 7.98 28.56
N HIS A 50 5.05 7.94 29.00
CA HIS A 50 3.95 7.35 28.26
C HIS A 50 3.39 8.46 27.32
N CYS A 51 3.73 8.40 26.04
CA CYS A 51 3.38 9.41 25.04
C CYS A 51 3.10 8.75 23.69
N GLU A 52 2.54 9.50 22.78
CA GLU A 52 2.19 9.02 21.44
C GLU A 52 3.39 8.94 20.49
N GLU A 53 4.49 9.61 20.81
CA GLU A 53 5.68 9.60 19.98
C GLU A 53 6.56 8.36 20.27
N PRO A 54 7.29 7.87 19.25
CA PRO A 54 8.25 6.78 19.44
C PRO A 54 9.35 7.16 20.43
N LEU A 55 9.83 6.18 21.15
CA LEU A 55 10.94 6.33 22.10
C LEU A 55 12.24 5.74 21.59
N LEU A 56 12.16 4.65 20.83
CA LEU A 56 13.26 3.91 20.25
C LEU A 56 12.93 3.47 18.82
N TRP A 57 13.92 2.87 18.20
CA TRP A 57 13.76 2.19 16.91
C TRP A 57 14.24 0.76 17.03
N ALA A 58 13.54 -0.19 16.43
CA ALA A 58 13.94 -1.59 16.41
C ALA A 58 14.27 -2.05 14.99
N ILE A 59 15.38 -2.75 14.86
CA ILE A 59 15.79 -3.48 13.65
C ILE A 59 15.90 -4.94 14.04
N ASN A 60 14.96 -5.76 13.60
CA ASN A 60 14.80 -7.13 14.10
C ASN A 60 14.62 -7.16 15.64
N LYS A 61 15.55 -7.80 16.34
CA LYS A 61 15.58 -7.91 17.81
C LYS A 61 16.54 -6.92 18.47
N GLN A 62 17.08 -5.97 17.70
CA GLN A 62 18.01 -4.95 18.16
C GLN A 62 17.27 -3.63 18.34
N TYR A 63 17.48 -2.97 19.49
CA TYR A 63 16.84 -1.71 19.84
C TYR A 63 17.86 -0.57 19.89
N TRP A 64 17.51 0.51 19.22
CA TRP A 64 18.40 1.63 18.95
C TRP A 64 17.83 2.94 19.51
N TYR A 65 18.65 3.65 20.24
CA TYR A 65 18.33 4.98 20.77
C TYR A 65 19.28 6.02 20.17
N ARG A 66 18.75 6.98 19.41
CA ARG A 66 19.52 8.04 18.77
C ARG A 66 20.73 7.57 17.96
N GLY A 67 20.61 6.42 17.33
CA GLY A 67 21.65 5.81 16.51
C GLY A 67 22.65 4.93 17.26
N GLU A 68 22.44 4.70 18.53
CA GLU A 68 23.25 3.77 19.33
C GLU A 68 22.43 2.53 19.68
N LEU A 69 23.02 1.36 19.50
CA LEU A 69 22.42 0.08 19.93
C LEU A 69 22.43 0.04 21.45
N VAL A 70 21.25 -0.13 22.04
CA VAL A 70 21.10 -0.07 23.50
C VAL A 70 20.85 -1.40 24.15
N PHE A 71 20.07 -2.28 23.51
CA PHE A 71 19.85 -3.64 23.94
C PHE A 71 19.40 -4.56 22.81
N GLU A 72 19.46 -5.86 23.07
CA GLU A 72 18.88 -6.90 22.23
C GLU A 72 17.83 -7.70 23.02
N ALA A 73 16.69 -8.01 22.38
CA ALA A 73 15.68 -8.89 22.94
C ALA A 73 15.93 -10.33 22.43
N LYS A 74 16.19 -11.26 23.36
CA LYS A 74 16.44 -12.69 23.06
C LYS A 74 15.27 -13.55 23.54
N GLY A 75 15.06 -14.69 22.93
CA GLY A 75 14.10 -15.70 23.39
C GLY A 75 12.62 -15.36 23.12
N ALA A 76 12.29 -14.20 22.52
CA ALA A 76 10.92 -13.83 22.24
C ALA A 76 10.29 -14.78 21.20
N ASN A 77 9.50 -15.71 21.65
CA ASN A 77 8.60 -16.54 20.83
C ASN A 77 7.23 -16.61 21.55
N ILE A 78 6.28 -17.35 20.98
CA ILE A 78 4.91 -17.43 21.53
C ILE A 78 4.87 -18.04 22.97
N TYR A 79 5.90 -18.77 23.35
CA TYR A 79 5.93 -19.55 24.60
C TYR A 79 6.91 -18.99 25.64
N ASP A 80 7.88 -18.17 25.22
CA ASP A 80 8.96 -17.69 26.10
C ASP A 80 8.90 -16.19 26.29
N GLU A 81 9.10 -15.72 27.52
CA GLU A 81 9.29 -14.31 27.79
C GLU A 81 10.60 -13.79 27.15
N ALA A 82 10.56 -12.57 26.62
CA ALA A 82 11.74 -11.93 26.05
C ALA A 82 12.77 -11.63 27.18
N THR A 83 14.00 -12.03 26.96
CA THR A 83 15.12 -11.62 27.81
C THR A 83 15.83 -10.43 27.20
N VAL A 84 15.94 -9.33 27.95
CA VAL A 84 16.64 -8.11 27.53
C VAL A 84 18.12 -8.23 27.89
N VAL A 85 18.97 -8.04 26.88
CA VAL A 85 20.44 -8.03 27.07
C VAL A 85 20.94 -6.62 26.72
N PHE A 86 21.29 -5.85 27.75
CA PHE A 86 21.82 -4.49 27.58
C PHE A 86 23.25 -4.51 27.07
N LEU A 87 23.57 -3.46 26.27
CA LEU A 87 24.96 -3.17 26.00
C LEU A 87 25.61 -2.50 27.22
N PRO A 88 26.94 -2.59 27.38
CA PRO A 88 27.64 -1.99 28.50
C PRO A 88 27.34 -0.50 28.65
N GLY A 89 26.93 -0.07 29.83
CA GLY A 89 26.59 1.33 30.13
C GLY A 89 25.16 1.75 29.75
N MET A 90 24.33 0.83 29.27
CA MET A 90 22.95 1.11 28.83
C MET A 90 21.89 0.55 29.79
N GLU A 91 22.27 0.13 31.00
CA GLU A 91 21.42 -0.58 31.96
C GLU A 91 20.35 0.34 32.60
N ALA A 92 20.52 1.65 32.56
CA ALA A 92 19.60 2.62 33.18
C ALA A 92 19.53 3.92 32.38
N LEU A 93 18.77 3.91 31.28
CA LEU A 93 18.61 5.10 30.44
C LEU A 93 17.33 5.88 30.79
N LYS A 94 17.44 7.21 30.63
CA LYS A 94 16.29 8.11 30.60
C LYS A 94 16.00 8.49 29.16
N LEU A 95 14.94 7.93 28.60
CA LEU A 95 14.56 8.20 27.22
C LEU A 95 13.82 9.53 27.09
N LYS A 96 14.07 10.17 25.95
CA LYS A 96 13.27 11.29 25.46
C LYS A 96 12.57 10.84 24.19
N PRO A 97 11.32 11.25 23.96
CA PRO A 97 10.60 10.95 22.74
C PRO A 97 11.33 11.47 21.48
N VAL A 98 11.07 10.81 20.38
CA VAL A 98 11.46 11.32 19.06
C VAL A 98 10.74 12.66 18.83
N ASN A 99 11.46 13.69 18.45
CA ASN A 99 10.85 14.96 18.11
C ASN A 99 10.32 14.92 16.67
N VAL A 100 9.15 14.29 16.51
CA VAL A 100 8.50 14.08 15.20
C VAL A 100 8.25 15.41 14.51
N LYS A 101 7.79 16.42 15.24
CA LYS A 101 7.51 17.75 14.67
C LYS A 101 8.77 18.35 14.02
N LYS A 102 9.89 18.37 14.74
CA LYS A 102 11.16 18.90 14.21
C LYS A 102 11.68 18.03 13.06
N MET A 103 11.51 16.71 13.14
CA MET A 103 11.88 15.79 12.07
C MET A 103 11.11 16.11 10.77
N LEU A 104 9.80 16.34 10.87
CA LEU A 104 8.97 16.73 9.73
C LEU A 104 9.37 18.12 9.18
N GLU A 105 9.66 19.09 10.06
CA GLU A 105 10.15 20.41 9.65
C GLU A 105 11.47 20.30 8.88
N ASN A 106 12.41 19.50 9.35
CA ASN A 106 13.74 19.31 8.74
C ASN A 106 13.66 18.58 7.38
N THR A 107 12.64 17.77 7.15
CA THR A 107 12.47 16.96 5.92
C THR A 107 11.38 17.49 5.01
N LYS A 108 10.77 18.63 5.32
CA LYS A 108 9.59 19.15 4.64
C LYS A 108 9.77 19.29 3.13
N GLU A 109 10.88 19.84 2.66
CA GLU A 109 11.12 20.03 1.22
C GLU A 109 11.26 18.69 0.50
N TYR A 110 11.98 17.75 1.10
CA TYR A 110 12.15 16.40 0.54
C TYR A 110 10.84 15.63 0.49
N MET A 111 10.06 15.67 1.56
CA MET A 111 8.73 15.05 1.60
C MET A 111 7.79 15.66 0.57
N PHE A 112 7.82 16.99 0.42
CA PHE A 112 7.01 17.68 -0.60
C PHE A 112 7.33 17.20 -2.01
N LEU A 113 8.60 16.99 -2.36
CA LEU A 113 9.00 16.46 -3.66
C LEU A 113 8.46 15.03 -3.87
N LEU A 114 8.64 14.14 -2.89
CA LEU A 114 8.15 12.76 -2.97
C LEU A 114 6.62 12.69 -3.10
N GLU A 115 5.91 13.50 -2.32
CA GLU A 115 4.45 13.59 -2.40
C GLU A 115 3.99 14.12 -3.76
N SER A 116 4.66 15.16 -4.28
CA SER A 116 4.34 15.77 -5.56
C SER A 116 4.54 14.78 -6.71
N GLU A 117 5.65 14.05 -6.74
CA GLU A 117 5.92 13.00 -7.72
C GLU A 117 4.86 11.88 -7.66
N ALA A 118 4.49 11.45 -6.47
CA ALA A 118 3.49 10.40 -6.29
C ALA A 118 2.08 10.85 -6.70
N ILE A 119 1.70 12.09 -6.36
CA ILE A 119 0.41 12.69 -6.77
C ILE A 119 0.36 12.83 -8.28
N GLU A 120 1.42 13.33 -8.91
CA GLU A 120 1.52 13.47 -10.35
C GLU A 120 1.38 12.11 -11.06
N PHE A 121 2.11 11.10 -10.60
CA PHE A 121 2.01 9.74 -11.13
C PHE A 121 0.57 9.17 -11.04
N ILE A 122 -0.09 9.32 -9.89
CA ILE A 122 -1.47 8.87 -9.72
C ILE A 122 -2.41 9.65 -10.62
N HIS A 123 -2.26 10.98 -10.70
CA HIS A 123 -3.09 11.86 -11.52
C HIS A 123 -2.94 11.58 -13.01
N GLU A 124 -1.72 11.45 -13.50
CA GLU A 124 -1.45 11.11 -14.90
C GLU A 124 -2.03 9.74 -15.26
N THR A 125 -1.83 8.73 -14.37
CA THR A 125 -2.41 7.41 -14.54
C THR A 125 -3.94 7.49 -14.60
N TYR A 126 -4.56 8.26 -13.68
CA TYR A 126 -6.00 8.47 -13.71
C TYR A 126 -6.45 9.11 -15.02
N ILE A 127 -5.87 10.24 -15.43
CA ILE A 127 -6.23 10.92 -16.69
C ILE A 127 -6.04 9.98 -17.88
N GLN A 128 -4.98 9.21 -17.89
CA GLN A 128 -4.71 8.27 -18.97
C GLN A 128 -5.83 7.25 -19.15
N TYR A 129 -6.43 6.78 -18.08
CA TYR A 129 -7.43 5.70 -18.12
C TYR A 129 -8.87 6.16 -17.88
N ALA A 130 -9.12 7.29 -17.22
CA ALA A 130 -10.44 7.89 -17.04
C ALA A 130 -10.87 8.76 -18.22
N GLY A 131 -9.90 9.40 -18.89
CA GLY A 131 -10.18 10.21 -20.05
C GLY A 131 -10.89 9.39 -21.11
N ALA A 132 -12.05 9.86 -21.57
CA ALA A 132 -12.72 9.34 -22.75
C ALA A 132 -11.81 9.55 -23.96
N ARG A 133 -10.77 8.73 -24.10
CA ARG A 133 -10.05 8.59 -25.35
C ARG A 133 -11.11 8.13 -26.35
N LYS A 134 -11.31 8.90 -27.39
CA LYS A 134 -12.36 8.65 -28.38
C LYS A 134 -12.26 7.21 -28.79
N SER A 135 -13.33 6.43 -28.55
CA SER A 135 -13.48 5.10 -29.10
C SER A 135 -13.23 5.17 -30.58
N VAL A 136 -12.56 4.18 -31.12
CA VAL A 136 -12.37 4.04 -32.55
C VAL A 136 -13.68 3.66 -33.26
N GLN A 137 -14.69 3.27 -32.49
CA GLN A 137 -16.02 2.92 -33.01
C GLN A 137 -16.65 4.13 -33.69
N GLY A 138 -16.97 3.97 -34.96
CA GLY A 138 -17.55 5.02 -35.82
C GLY A 138 -16.55 5.98 -36.45
N VAL A 139 -15.24 5.84 -36.22
CA VAL A 139 -14.18 6.65 -36.86
C VAL A 139 -13.47 5.86 -37.96
N ALA A 140 -13.53 4.52 -37.92
CA ALA A 140 -12.91 3.67 -38.92
C ALA A 140 -13.85 3.47 -40.11
N ALA A 141 -13.44 3.93 -41.28
CA ALA A 141 -14.22 3.78 -42.52
C ALA A 141 -14.37 2.33 -42.97
N ASN A 142 -13.47 1.44 -42.52
CA ASN A 142 -13.45 0.03 -42.90
C ASN A 142 -14.33 -0.87 -42.00
N GLN A 143 -15.08 -0.31 -41.05
CA GLN A 143 -15.98 -1.01 -40.14
C GLN A 143 -15.34 -2.16 -39.34
N LEU A 144 -14.00 -2.21 -39.22
CA LEU A 144 -13.31 -3.18 -38.39
C LEU A 144 -13.46 -2.80 -36.90
N ASP A 145 -13.74 -3.81 -36.10
CA ASP A 145 -13.73 -3.64 -34.62
C ASP A 145 -12.29 -3.74 -34.09
N TYR A 146 -11.58 -2.63 -34.14
CA TYR A 146 -10.20 -2.52 -33.69
C TYR A 146 -10.06 -2.77 -32.18
N GLU A 147 -11.07 -2.46 -31.38
CA GLU A 147 -11.06 -2.72 -29.95
C GLU A 147 -11.10 -4.22 -29.66
N ALA A 148 -11.96 -4.97 -30.38
CA ALA A 148 -11.99 -6.43 -30.27
C ALA A 148 -10.70 -7.08 -30.80
N LEU A 149 -10.13 -6.54 -31.87
CA LEU A 149 -8.86 -7.03 -32.42
C LEU A 149 -7.70 -6.78 -31.46
N ALA A 150 -7.60 -5.60 -30.84
CA ALA A 150 -6.61 -5.27 -29.83
C ALA A 150 -6.74 -6.17 -28.60
N ALA A 151 -7.96 -6.37 -28.10
CA ALA A 151 -8.22 -7.27 -26.96
C ALA A 151 -7.78 -8.73 -27.25
N ARG A 152 -7.99 -9.21 -28.50
CA ARG A 152 -7.49 -10.53 -28.92
C ARG A 152 -5.96 -10.58 -28.99
N ALA A 153 -5.33 -9.52 -29.50
CA ALA A 153 -3.89 -9.42 -29.58
C ALA A 153 -3.26 -9.38 -28.17
N GLU A 154 -3.82 -8.62 -27.24
CA GLU A 154 -3.40 -8.60 -25.82
C GLU A 154 -3.47 -9.99 -25.19
N LYS A 155 -4.58 -10.70 -25.39
CA LYS A 155 -4.75 -12.06 -24.84
C LYS A 155 -3.73 -13.05 -25.41
N LYS A 156 -3.34 -12.88 -26.66
CA LYS A 156 -2.36 -13.75 -27.34
C LYS A 156 -0.92 -13.43 -26.98
N SER A 157 -0.56 -12.15 -26.95
CA SER A 157 0.82 -11.68 -26.71
C SER A 157 1.15 -11.55 -25.21
N LYS A 158 0.12 -11.47 -24.35
CA LYS A 158 0.23 -11.09 -22.92
C LYS A 158 0.86 -9.71 -22.70
N THR A 159 0.85 -8.87 -23.73
CA THR A 159 1.38 -7.50 -23.73
C THR A 159 0.22 -6.55 -23.98
N LYS A 160 0.19 -5.42 -23.32
CA LYS A 160 -0.82 -4.39 -23.60
C LYS A 160 -0.64 -3.85 -25.00
N MET A 161 -1.77 -3.69 -25.72
CA MET A 161 -1.79 -3.21 -27.08
C MET A 161 -2.45 -1.82 -27.13
N ALA A 162 -1.93 -0.97 -27.98
CA ALA A 162 -2.49 0.32 -28.30
C ALA A 162 -3.07 0.33 -29.72
N ILE A 163 -4.19 1.03 -29.89
CA ILE A 163 -4.70 1.36 -31.22
C ILE A 163 -4.16 2.76 -31.54
N VAL A 164 -3.42 2.86 -32.61
CA VAL A 164 -2.84 4.11 -33.08
C VAL A 164 -3.34 4.41 -34.50
N LYS A 165 -3.48 5.69 -34.83
CA LYS A 165 -3.91 6.07 -36.16
C LYS A 165 -2.76 5.85 -37.15
N GLU A 166 -3.00 5.13 -38.24
CA GLU A 166 -2.04 4.89 -39.32
C GLU A 166 -2.22 5.92 -40.43
N ASP A 167 -3.44 6.03 -40.96
CA ASP A 167 -3.84 6.98 -42.02
C ASP A 167 -5.16 7.66 -41.67
N CYS A 168 -5.74 8.41 -42.62
CA CYS A 168 -7.00 9.11 -42.40
C CYS A 168 -8.13 8.19 -41.96
N ASP A 169 -8.16 6.95 -42.44
CA ASP A 169 -9.27 6.00 -42.27
C ASP A 169 -8.85 4.63 -41.71
N SER A 170 -7.57 4.44 -41.35
CA SER A 170 -7.05 3.18 -40.83
C SER A 170 -6.32 3.35 -39.51
N PHE A 171 -6.37 2.25 -38.72
CA PHE A 171 -5.71 2.16 -37.43
C PHE A 171 -4.83 0.92 -37.39
N GLU A 172 -3.72 1.02 -36.67
CA GLU A 172 -2.79 -0.06 -36.43
C GLU A 172 -2.87 -0.47 -34.94
N ILE A 173 -2.68 -1.77 -34.67
CA ILE A 173 -2.59 -2.31 -33.34
C ILE A 173 -1.12 -2.61 -33.04
N VAL A 174 -0.53 -1.88 -32.12
CA VAL A 174 0.89 -1.98 -31.73
C VAL A 174 1.02 -2.20 -30.23
N PRO A 175 2.15 -2.74 -29.75
CA PRO A 175 2.43 -2.76 -28.32
C PRO A 175 2.40 -1.35 -27.73
N LEU A 176 1.80 -1.21 -26.53
CA LEU A 176 1.59 0.09 -25.89
C LEU A 176 2.92 0.84 -25.64
N ASP A 177 3.92 0.13 -25.13
CA ASP A 177 5.27 0.62 -24.91
C ASP A 177 5.89 1.25 -26.18
N LYS A 178 5.75 0.58 -27.30
CA LYS A 178 6.24 1.11 -28.58
C LYS A 178 5.48 2.33 -29.06
N ALA A 179 4.16 2.38 -28.84
CA ALA A 179 3.34 3.53 -29.20
C ALA A 179 3.71 4.77 -28.38
N GLU A 180 4.01 4.57 -27.09
CA GLU A 180 4.45 5.62 -26.18
C GLU A 180 5.87 6.13 -26.54
N GLU A 181 6.83 5.24 -26.77
CA GLU A 181 8.19 5.59 -27.23
C GLU A 181 8.18 6.41 -28.52
N GLN A 182 7.24 6.11 -29.42
CA GLN A 182 7.10 6.83 -30.70
C GLN A 182 6.27 8.12 -30.58
N GLY A 183 5.73 8.45 -29.41
CA GLY A 183 4.87 9.62 -29.20
C GLY A 183 3.60 9.63 -30.04
N ARG A 184 3.11 8.44 -30.46
CA ARG A 184 1.93 8.30 -31.32
C ARG A 184 0.65 8.53 -30.53
N LYS A 185 -0.36 9.13 -31.15
CA LYS A 185 -1.66 9.31 -30.53
C LYS A 185 -2.36 7.97 -30.33
N ILE A 186 -2.53 7.59 -29.06
CA ILE A 186 -3.13 6.32 -28.65
C ILE A 186 -4.63 6.47 -28.45
N TYR A 187 -5.38 5.49 -28.95
CA TYR A 187 -6.79 5.28 -28.67
C TYR A 187 -6.92 4.16 -27.64
N GLN A 188 -7.74 4.39 -26.61
CA GLN A 188 -7.83 3.45 -25.51
C GLN A 188 -8.50 2.14 -25.94
N THR A 189 -7.81 1.02 -25.76
CA THR A 189 -8.32 -0.32 -26.05
C THR A 189 -9.08 -0.93 -24.88
N THR A 190 -8.78 -0.50 -23.66
CA THR A 190 -9.37 -1.02 -22.42
C THR A 190 -9.98 0.11 -21.63
N LYS A 191 -11.31 0.14 -21.58
CA LYS A 191 -12.03 1.04 -20.67
C LYS A 191 -11.88 0.50 -19.25
N ILE A 192 -11.42 1.34 -18.33
CA ILE A 192 -11.46 1.07 -16.89
C ILE A 192 -12.85 1.45 -16.38
N ASP A 193 -13.50 0.52 -15.70
CA ASP A 193 -14.84 0.74 -15.15
C ASP A 193 -14.76 1.37 -13.75
N LYS A 194 -13.72 1.04 -12.97
CA LYS A 194 -13.52 1.52 -11.60
C LYS A 194 -12.06 1.76 -11.27
N PHE A 195 -11.80 2.85 -10.56
CA PHE A 195 -10.52 3.11 -9.90
C PHE A 195 -10.65 2.78 -8.41
N LEU A 196 -9.65 2.11 -7.86
CA LEU A 196 -9.66 1.65 -6.49
C LEU A 196 -8.41 2.13 -5.75
N ALA A 197 -8.59 2.57 -4.51
CA ALA A 197 -7.53 2.59 -3.52
C ALA A 197 -7.68 1.35 -2.62
N SER A 198 -6.71 0.45 -2.67
CA SER A 198 -6.72 -0.76 -1.84
C SER A 198 -6.30 -0.39 -0.42
N PHE A 199 -7.19 -0.63 0.55
CA PHE A 199 -6.95 -0.30 1.94
C PHE A 199 -6.85 -1.58 2.79
N SER A 200 -5.72 -1.78 3.44
CA SER A 200 -5.44 -2.96 4.28
C SER A 200 -5.36 -2.63 5.78
N GLY A 201 -5.57 -1.38 6.18
CA GLY A 201 -5.33 -0.91 7.55
C GLY A 201 -3.85 -0.68 7.88
N GLY A 202 -2.93 -0.97 6.96
CA GLY A 202 -1.50 -0.70 7.13
C GLY A 202 -1.13 0.73 6.77
N LYS A 203 0.00 1.23 7.30
CA LYS A 203 0.50 2.58 7.07
C LYS A 203 0.69 2.90 5.58
N ASP A 204 1.16 1.93 4.79
CA ASP A 204 1.44 2.14 3.36
C ASP A 204 0.13 2.34 2.58
N SER A 205 -0.91 1.55 2.87
CA SER A 205 -2.24 1.73 2.26
C SER A 205 -2.94 3.03 2.68
N GLN A 206 -2.67 3.52 3.88
CA GLN A 206 -3.19 4.80 4.35
C GLN A 206 -2.55 5.98 3.61
N VAL A 207 -1.24 5.92 3.37
CA VAL A 207 -0.54 6.91 2.53
C VAL A 207 -1.08 6.91 1.11
N VAL A 208 -1.29 5.73 0.50
CA VAL A 208 -1.88 5.64 -0.84
C VAL A 208 -3.29 6.23 -0.90
N LEU A 209 -4.11 5.98 0.12
CA LEU A 209 -5.45 6.59 0.21
C LEU A 209 -5.37 8.11 0.25
N ASP A 210 -4.50 8.68 1.08
CA ASP A 210 -4.31 10.14 1.16
C ASP A 210 -3.87 10.71 -0.20
N LEU A 211 -2.86 10.12 -0.84
CA LEU A 211 -2.39 10.55 -2.15
C LEU A 211 -3.47 10.46 -3.23
N CYS A 212 -4.30 9.40 -3.22
CA CYS A 212 -5.42 9.27 -4.14
C CYS A 212 -6.47 10.39 -3.96
N THR A 213 -6.79 10.77 -2.72
CA THR A 213 -7.75 11.87 -2.47
C THR A 213 -7.25 13.23 -2.94
N ARG A 214 -5.93 13.39 -3.04
CA ARG A 214 -5.27 14.60 -3.54
C ARG A 214 -5.07 14.59 -5.07
N ALA A 215 -5.04 13.43 -5.68
CA ALA A 215 -4.76 13.24 -7.09
C ALA A 215 -6.00 13.00 -7.97
N ILE A 216 -7.07 12.43 -7.42
CA ILE A 216 -8.26 11.97 -8.14
C ILE A 216 -9.50 12.59 -7.49
N PRO A 217 -10.51 13.05 -8.27
CA PRO A 217 -11.79 13.45 -7.70
C PRO A 217 -12.41 12.34 -6.84
N SER A 218 -12.90 12.68 -5.66
CA SER A 218 -13.45 11.70 -4.70
C SER A 218 -14.66 10.90 -5.22
N THR A 219 -15.33 11.40 -6.26
CA THR A 219 -16.42 10.71 -6.95
C THR A 219 -15.95 9.60 -7.89
N ASP A 220 -14.68 9.62 -8.29
CA ASP A 220 -14.18 8.86 -9.44
C ASP A 220 -13.35 7.63 -9.01
N PHE A 221 -13.13 7.44 -7.73
CA PHE A 221 -12.53 6.24 -7.18
C PHE A 221 -13.26 5.76 -5.92
N GLU A 222 -13.04 4.53 -5.55
CA GLU A 222 -13.56 3.95 -4.31
C GLU A 222 -12.47 3.28 -3.48
N VAL A 223 -12.66 3.28 -2.17
CA VAL A 223 -11.79 2.60 -1.22
C VAL A 223 -12.35 1.22 -0.95
N ILE A 224 -11.53 0.19 -1.10
CA ILE A 224 -11.95 -1.18 -0.83
C ILE A 224 -11.11 -1.79 0.29
N TYR A 225 -11.80 -2.28 1.32
CA TYR A 225 -11.22 -3.02 2.43
C TYR A 225 -11.58 -4.50 2.32
N SER A 226 -10.58 -5.37 2.45
CA SER A 226 -10.79 -6.81 2.42
C SER A 226 -10.84 -7.34 3.86
N ASP A 227 -12.06 -7.59 4.35
CA ASP A 227 -12.29 -8.19 5.68
C ASP A 227 -12.33 -9.72 5.57
N THR A 228 -11.34 -10.37 6.15
CA THR A 228 -11.28 -11.84 6.20
C THR A 228 -12.30 -12.45 7.17
N GLY A 229 -12.93 -11.63 8.01
CA GLY A 229 -13.78 -12.08 9.11
C GLY A 229 -13.00 -12.63 10.32
N TYR A 230 -11.68 -12.45 10.33
CA TYR A 230 -10.76 -12.85 11.40
C TYR A 230 -9.66 -11.80 11.62
N GLU A 231 -10.04 -10.53 11.44
CA GLU A 231 -9.15 -9.41 11.68
C GLU A 231 -9.04 -9.13 13.19
N LEU A 232 -7.89 -8.57 13.58
CA LEU A 232 -7.71 -8.13 14.96
C LEU A 232 -8.66 -6.94 15.26
N PRO A 233 -9.25 -6.88 16.45
CA PRO A 233 -10.14 -5.77 16.81
C PRO A 233 -9.56 -4.37 16.56
N PRO A 234 -8.27 -4.08 16.84
CA PRO A 234 -7.68 -2.79 16.50
C PRO A 234 -7.68 -2.47 14.99
N SER A 235 -7.56 -3.48 14.12
CA SER A 235 -7.60 -3.28 12.67
C SER A 235 -9.00 -2.90 12.18
N LEU A 236 -10.03 -3.48 12.78
CA LEU A 236 -11.43 -3.12 12.47
C LEU A 236 -11.75 -1.71 12.95
N SER A 237 -11.36 -1.36 14.19
CA SER A 237 -11.53 -0.01 14.73
C SER A 237 -10.83 1.04 13.86
N LEU A 238 -9.59 0.77 13.46
CA LEU A 238 -8.84 1.67 12.57
C LEU A 238 -9.57 1.89 11.24
N TYR A 239 -10.14 0.85 10.65
CA TYR A 239 -10.90 1.01 9.41
C TYR A 239 -12.13 1.90 9.59
N GLU A 240 -12.86 1.73 10.68
CA GLU A 240 -14.02 2.56 11.01
C GLU A 240 -13.63 4.03 11.23
N ASP A 241 -12.54 4.29 11.95
CA ASP A 241 -12.02 5.63 12.20
C ASP A 241 -11.56 6.31 10.90
N VAL A 242 -10.82 5.59 10.05
CA VAL A 242 -10.39 6.09 8.74
C VAL A 242 -11.58 6.37 7.85
N GLN A 243 -12.55 5.47 7.79
CA GLN A 243 -13.76 5.67 7.00
C GLN A 243 -14.53 6.93 7.46
N LYS A 244 -14.69 7.11 8.77
CA LYS A 244 -15.35 8.28 9.35
C LYS A 244 -14.61 9.56 8.99
N HIS A 245 -13.30 9.60 9.21
CA HIS A 245 -12.46 10.76 8.91
C HIS A 245 -12.55 11.19 7.44
N TYR A 246 -12.38 10.24 6.53
CA TYR A 246 -12.41 10.57 5.10
C TYR A 246 -13.82 10.89 4.58
N LYS A 247 -14.89 10.34 5.17
CA LYS A 247 -16.26 10.74 4.84
C LYS A 247 -16.61 12.16 5.31
N GLU A 248 -16.01 12.63 6.40
CA GLU A 248 -16.15 14.02 6.83
C GLU A 248 -15.48 14.99 5.85
N LEU A 249 -14.32 14.62 5.30
CA LEU A 249 -13.59 15.45 4.35
C LEU A 249 -14.10 15.31 2.90
N TYR A 250 -14.51 14.12 2.52
CA TYR A 250 -14.94 13.74 1.17
C TYR A 250 -16.26 12.94 1.24
N PRO A 251 -17.42 13.60 1.37
CA PRO A 251 -18.71 12.93 1.57
C PRO A 251 -19.09 11.96 0.44
N ASP A 252 -18.63 12.24 -0.78
CA ASP A 252 -18.91 11.43 -1.97
C ASP A 252 -17.98 10.22 -2.12
N LEU A 253 -16.91 10.13 -1.33
CA LEU A 253 -15.96 9.02 -1.41
C LEU A 253 -16.61 7.71 -0.96
N LYS A 254 -16.62 6.74 -1.83
CA LYS A 254 -17.22 5.43 -1.57
C LYS A 254 -16.25 4.52 -0.82
N PHE A 255 -16.78 3.91 0.23
CA PHE A 255 -16.08 2.87 0.99
C PHE A 255 -16.85 1.56 0.84
N SER A 256 -16.17 0.49 0.47
CA SER A 256 -16.73 -0.84 0.33
C SER A 256 -15.89 -1.88 1.07
N VAL A 257 -16.58 -2.91 1.56
CA VAL A 257 -15.95 -4.04 2.27
C VAL A 257 -16.18 -5.31 1.47
N ALA A 258 -15.08 -5.97 1.12
CA ALA A 258 -15.12 -7.27 0.51
C ALA A 258 -14.95 -8.36 1.59
N ARG A 259 -16.01 -9.13 1.85
CA ARG A 259 -16.02 -10.19 2.86
C ARG A 259 -16.62 -11.48 2.30
N ASN A 260 -16.10 -12.62 2.73
CA ASN A 260 -16.72 -13.89 2.40
C ASN A 260 -18.02 -14.06 3.21
N HIS A 261 -19.03 -14.67 2.59
CA HIS A 261 -20.31 -14.98 3.24
C HIS A 261 -20.18 -16.11 4.27
N GLU A 262 -19.19 -17.00 4.13
CA GLU A 262 -18.90 -18.05 5.10
C GLU A 262 -17.80 -17.59 6.08
N SER A 263 -17.92 -18.06 7.31
CA SER A 263 -16.93 -17.85 8.37
C SER A 263 -15.61 -18.55 8.05
N VAL A 264 -14.50 -17.95 8.41
CA VAL A 264 -13.17 -18.58 8.31
C VAL A 264 -13.10 -19.87 9.13
N LEU A 265 -13.79 -19.95 10.26
CA LEU A 265 -13.82 -21.14 11.12
C LEU A 265 -14.48 -22.35 10.40
N ASN A 266 -15.51 -22.10 9.60
CA ASN A 266 -16.12 -23.15 8.78
C ASN A 266 -15.14 -23.74 7.76
N TYR A 267 -14.25 -22.93 7.23
CA TYR A 267 -13.18 -23.40 6.34
C TYR A 267 -12.08 -24.14 7.10
N TRP A 268 -11.74 -23.70 8.33
CA TRP A 268 -10.78 -24.43 9.16
C TRP A 268 -11.27 -25.83 9.46
N ASP A 269 -12.55 -26.00 9.79
CA ASP A 269 -13.14 -27.31 10.03
C ASP A 269 -13.12 -28.21 8.80
N LYS A 270 -13.30 -27.63 7.60
CA LYS A 270 -13.39 -28.39 6.32
C LYS A 270 -12.02 -28.75 5.74
N ILE A 271 -11.06 -27.85 5.79
CA ILE A 271 -9.78 -27.96 5.06
C ILE A 271 -8.54 -27.75 5.93
N GLY A 272 -8.72 -27.59 7.23
CA GLY A 272 -7.63 -27.36 8.20
C GLY A 272 -7.18 -25.90 8.30
N THR A 273 -6.32 -25.64 9.27
CA THR A 273 -5.74 -24.30 9.49
C THR A 273 -4.81 -23.91 8.35
N PRO A 274 -4.76 -22.62 7.96
CA PRO A 274 -3.80 -22.17 6.97
C PRO A 274 -2.36 -22.30 7.48
N SER A 275 -1.42 -22.51 6.56
CA SER A 275 0.00 -22.56 6.82
C SER A 275 0.78 -21.83 5.74
N ASP A 276 2.09 -21.67 5.88
CA ASP A 276 2.94 -21.02 4.87
C ASP A 276 2.89 -21.73 3.53
N THR A 277 2.72 -23.05 3.54
CA THR A 277 2.61 -23.88 2.32
C THR A 277 1.18 -24.06 1.83
N HIS A 278 0.17 -23.79 2.67
CA HIS A 278 -1.24 -23.96 2.35
C HIS A 278 -2.05 -22.69 2.70
N ARG A 279 -1.86 -21.67 1.88
CA ARG A 279 -2.38 -20.30 2.08
C ARG A 279 -3.79 -20.11 1.49
N TRP A 280 -4.70 -21.03 1.72
CA TRP A 280 -6.06 -20.94 1.20
C TRP A 280 -6.82 -19.70 1.67
N CYS A 281 -6.49 -19.17 2.86
CA CYS A 281 -7.09 -17.96 3.39
C CYS A 281 -6.90 -16.74 2.46
N CYS A 282 -5.75 -16.63 1.79
CA CYS A 282 -5.52 -15.54 0.84
C CYS A 282 -6.49 -15.60 -0.34
N SER A 283 -6.70 -16.80 -0.91
CA SER A 283 -7.56 -16.99 -2.07
C SER A 283 -9.05 -16.90 -1.70
N ILE A 284 -9.46 -17.62 -0.65
CA ILE A 284 -10.89 -17.79 -0.30
C ILE A 284 -11.42 -16.58 0.46
N MET A 285 -10.64 -16.04 1.43
CA MET A 285 -11.12 -15.00 2.33
C MET A 285 -10.80 -13.57 1.84
N LYS A 286 -9.80 -13.39 0.97
CA LYS A 286 -9.41 -12.07 0.43
C LYS A 286 -9.74 -11.94 -1.05
N THR A 287 -9.10 -12.74 -1.93
CA THR A 287 -9.19 -12.55 -3.38
C THR A 287 -10.58 -12.84 -3.92
N ALA A 288 -11.21 -13.94 -3.50
CA ALA A 288 -12.52 -14.31 -4.03
C ALA A 288 -13.64 -13.34 -3.66
N PRO A 289 -13.77 -12.85 -2.40
CA PRO A 289 -14.73 -11.82 -2.05
C PRO A 289 -14.50 -10.50 -2.80
N LEU A 290 -13.25 -10.08 -2.91
CA LEU A 290 -12.87 -8.89 -3.67
C LEU A 290 -13.33 -9.00 -5.13
N TYR A 291 -12.98 -10.11 -5.78
CA TYR A 291 -13.39 -10.37 -7.17
C TYR A 291 -14.91 -10.39 -7.34
N ARG A 292 -15.66 -11.00 -6.41
CA ARG A 292 -17.12 -11.03 -6.44
C ARG A 292 -17.76 -9.66 -6.26
N GLY A 293 -17.15 -8.79 -5.43
CA GLY A 293 -17.63 -7.44 -5.15
C GLY A 293 -17.42 -6.46 -6.33
N LEU A 294 -16.41 -6.71 -7.17
CA LEU A 294 -16.02 -5.80 -8.24
C LEU A 294 -16.84 -6.07 -9.52
N LYS A 295 -18.05 -5.54 -9.53
CA LYS A 295 -18.97 -5.60 -10.68
C LYS A 295 -19.08 -4.24 -11.37
N GLN A 296 -19.41 -4.28 -12.68
CA GLN A 296 -19.86 -3.08 -13.40
C GLN A 296 -21.20 -2.63 -12.82
N ASP A 297 -21.36 -1.33 -12.65
CA ASP A 297 -22.56 -0.77 -12.04
C ASP A 297 -23.83 -1.21 -12.81
N GLY A 298 -24.81 -1.69 -12.06
CA GLY A 298 -26.09 -2.17 -12.61
C GLY A 298 -26.03 -3.49 -13.40
N THR A 299 -24.89 -4.20 -13.39
CA THR A 299 -24.75 -5.47 -14.11
C THR A 299 -24.11 -6.55 -13.25
N ASN A 300 -24.19 -7.82 -13.72
CA ASN A 300 -23.45 -8.93 -13.15
C ASN A 300 -22.08 -9.17 -13.80
N LYS A 301 -21.68 -8.30 -14.74
CA LYS A 301 -20.39 -8.41 -15.41
C LYS A 301 -19.27 -7.97 -14.49
N GLN A 302 -18.13 -8.61 -14.61
CA GLN A 302 -16.93 -8.22 -13.88
C GLN A 302 -16.45 -6.86 -14.36
N ALA A 303 -16.17 -5.96 -13.41
CA ALA A 303 -15.58 -4.68 -13.72
C ALA A 303 -14.10 -4.82 -14.09
N LYS A 304 -13.66 -4.01 -15.04
CA LYS A 304 -12.23 -3.77 -15.28
C LYS A 304 -11.78 -2.69 -14.31
N VAL A 305 -10.86 -3.04 -13.44
CA VAL A 305 -10.42 -2.15 -12.37
C VAL A 305 -8.96 -1.77 -12.52
N LEU A 306 -8.64 -0.55 -12.14
CA LEU A 306 -7.29 -0.09 -11.91
C LEU A 306 -7.16 0.17 -10.41
N THR A 307 -6.18 -0.46 -9.78
CA THR A 307 -5.98 -0.36 -8.34
C THR A 307 -4.66 0.34 -8.06
N PHE A 308 -4.69 1.29 -7.12
CA PHE A 308 -3.52 1.91 -6.55
C PHE A 308 -3.15 1.19 -5.25
N ASP A 309 -1.94 0.67 -5.19
CA ASP A 309 -1.42 -0.11 -4.07
C ASP A 309 -0.08 0.45 -3.58
N GLY A 310 0.13 0.40 -2.28
CA GLY A 310 1.42 0.75 -1.65
C GLY A 310 2.35 -0.45 -1.58
N VAL A 311 2.95 -0.82 -2.71
CA VAL A 311 3.93 -1.92 -2.77
C VAL A 311 5.33 -1.36 -2.69
N ARG A 312 6.15 -1.92 -1.79
CA ARG A 312 7.57 -1.56 -1.72
C ARG A 312 8.33 -2.29 -2.82
N ALA A 313 9.26 -1.58 -3.47
CA ALA A 313 10.26 -2.20 -4.31
C ALA A 313 11.30 -2.88 -3.39
N GLU A 314 11.13 -4.17 -3.14
CA GLU A 314 12.06 -5.00 -2.36
C GLU A 314 12.96 -5.80 -3.30
#